data_25cdf3bc6a0f909ad6217fe5d6970738
#
_entry.id   25cdf3bc6a0f909ad6217fe5d6970738
#
_cell.length_a   1.000
_cell.length_b   1.000
_cell.length_c   1.000
_cell.angle_alpha   90.00
_cell.angle_beta   90.00
_cell.angle_gamma   90.00
#
_symmetry.space_group_name_H-M   'P 1'
#
loop_
_entity.id
_entity.type
_entity.pdbx_description
1 polymer ?
#
loop_
_entity_poly.entity_id
_entity_poly.type
_entity_poly.pdbx_seq_one_letter_code
_entity_poly.pdbx_strand_id
1 'polypeptide(L)'
;MHLETKRLIIRDFNINDVDAYYRLKANHELAYYAGYKPYPDLKSAKYRLQNILMLHDYYAITLKNTGELIGDLNFYTDPIRKATDSFQLGFTLDIPFWHKGFMSEALRTFIPYLFN
;
A
#
# COMPACT_ATOMS: atom_id res chain seq x y z
N MET A 1 1.42 -7.15 -11.29
CA MET A 1 2.73 -6.76 -10.75
C MET A 1 3.08 -7.69 -9.60
N HIS A 2 4.31 -8.14 -9.56
CA HIS A 2 4.78 -9.04 -8.50
C HIS A 2 6.28 -8.79 -8.30
N LEU A 3 6.62 -8.21 -7.15
CA LEU A 3 8.01 -7.94 -6.79
C LEU A 3 8.35 -8.68 -5.49
N GLU A 4 9.49 -9.31 -5.46
CA GLU A 4 9.94 -10.03 -4.26
C GLU A 4 11.19 -9.37 -3.70
N THR A 5 11.23 -9.26 -2.38
CA THR A 5 12.42 -8.88 -1.64
C THR A 5 12.81 -10.05 -0.74
N LYS A 6 13.77 -9.84 0.16
CA LYS A 6 14.17 -10.87 1.11
C LYS A 6 13.00 -11.33 2.00
N ARG A 7 12.18 -10.38 2.46
CA ARG A 7 11.12 -10.65 3.44
C ARG A 7 9.71 -10.36 2.93
N LEU A 8 9.56 -9.69 1.77
CA LEU A 8 8.29 -9.14 1.32
C LEU A 8 7.94 -9.61 -0.09
N ILE A 9 6.63 -9.61 -0.36
CA ILE A 9 6.08 -9.65 -1.71
C ILE A 9 5.22 -8.41 -1.88
N ILE A 10 5.51 -7.62 -2.92
CA ILE A 10 4.72 -6.46 -3.30
C ILE A 10 3.94 -6.85 -4.54
N ARG A 11 2.62 -6.75 -4.48
CA ARG A 11 1.74 -7.24 -5.55
C ARG A 11 0.51 -6.36 -5.69
N ASP A 12 -0.23 -6.57 -6.77
CA ASP A 12 -1.54 -5.95 -6.90
C ASP A 12 -2.47 -6.46 -5.79
N PHE A 13 -3.40 -5.61 -5.38
CA PHE A 13 -4.49 -6.04 -4.52
C PHE A 13 -5.42 -6.97 -5.29
N ASN A 14 -6.13 -7.83 -4.56
CA ASN A 14 -7.22 -8.64 -5.12
C ASN A 14 -8.42 -8.59 -4.18
N ILE A 15 -9.56 -9.09 -4.65
CA ILE A 15 -10.81 -8.98 -3.88
C ILE A 15 -10.75 -9.73 -2.55
N ASN A 16 -9.91 -10.74 -2.45
CA ASN A 16 -9.76 -11.52 -1.21
C ASN A 16 -8.98 -10.76 -0.14
N ASP A 17 -8.40 -9.61 -0.46
CA ASP A 17 -7.70 -8.78 0.50
C ASP A 17 -8.62 -7.90 1.35
N VAL A 18 -9.92 -7.92 1.11
CA VAL A 18 -10.85 -6.95 1.70
C VAL A 18 -10.81 -6.96 3.24
N ASP A 19 -10.79 -8.12 3.87
CA ASP A 19 -10.79 -8.20 5.33
C ASP A 19 -9.49 -7.66 5.93
N ALA A 20 -8.35 -8.05 5.36
CA ALA A 20 -7.05 -7.57 5.80
C ALA A 20 -6.89 -6.07 5.55
N TYR A 21 -7.37 -5.60 4.41
CA TYR A 21 -7.34 -4.18 4.06
C TYR A 21 -8.18 -3.37 5.03
N TYR A 22 -9.38 -3.87 5.38
CA TYR A 22 -10.23 -3.22 6.37
C TYR A 22 -9.53 -3.14 7.74
N ARG A 23 -8.95 -4.24 8.21
CA ARG A 23 -8.25 -4.23 9.50
C ARG A 23 -7.13 -3.20 9.51
N LEU A 24 -6.39 -3.08 8.42
CA LEU A 24 -5.32 -2.09 8.31
C LEU A 24 -5.87 -0.67 8.39
N LYS A 25 -6.91 -0.37 7.60
CA LYS A 25 -7.44 1.00 7.47
C LYS A 25 -8.40 1.39 8.59
N ALA A 26 -8.90 0.45 9.36
CA ALA A 26 -9.75 0.72 10.51
C ALA A 26 -8.94 1.02 11.79
N ASN A 27 -7.65 0.79 11.77
CA ASN A 27 -6.78 1.01 12.93
C ASN A 27 -6.65 2.52 13.19
N HIS A 28 -7.18 2.98 14.33
CA HIS A 28 -7.21 4.39 14.67
C HIS A 28 -5.82 5.00 14.87
N GLU A 29 -4.92 4.26 15.49
CA GLU A 29 -3.57 4.74 15.73
C GLU A 29 -2.81 4.91 14.41
N LEU A 30 -2.89 3.92 13.53
CA LEU A 30 -2.25 3.99 12.22
C LEU A 30 -2.82 5.15 11.40
N ALA A 31 -4.14 5.30 11.40
CA ALA A 31 -4.82 6.37 10.68
C ALA A 31 -4.37 7.75 11.16
N TYR A 32 -4.20 7.91 12.47
CA TYR A 32 -3.73 9.17 13.05
C TYR A 32 -2.33 9.53 12.51
N TYR A 33 -1.40 8.58 12.52
CA TYR A 33 -0.04 8.84 12.04
C TYR A 33 0.03 9.01 10.53
N ALA A 34 -0.80 8.29 9.80
CA ALA A 34 -0.79 8.35 8.33
C ALA A 34 -1.61 9.50 7.75
N GLY A 35 -2.41 10.18 8.58
CA GLY A 35 -3.15 11.36 8.16
C GLY A 35 -4.46 11.09 7.45
N TYR A 36 -5.11 9.95 7.66
CA TYR A 36 -6.42 9.65 7.10
C TYR A 36 -7.41 9.29 8.21
N LYS A 37 -8.70 9.30 7.87
CA LYS A 37 -9.76 8.88 8.79
C LYS A 37 -9.88 7.36 8.78
N PRO A 38 -9.94 6.72 9.98
CA PRO A 38 -10.12 5.26 10.00
C PRO A 38 -11.44 4.87 9.31
N TYR A 39 -11.41 3.76 8.58
CA TYR A 39 -12.60 3.29 7.89
C TYR A 39 -13.61 2.79 8.92
N PRO A 40 -14.88 3.25 8.83
CA PRO A 40 -15.87 2.93 9.86
C PRO A 40 -16.42 1.51 9.78
N ASP A 41 -16.38 0.88 8.61
CA ASP A 41 -16.98 -0.43 8.39
C ASP A 41 -16.36 -1.14 7.20
N LEU A 42 -16.66 -2.43 7.08
CA LEU A 42 -16.18 -3.27 6.00
C LEU A 42 -16.67 -2.80 4.64
N LYS A 43 -17.87 -2.24 4.58
CA LYS A 43 -18.47 -1.73 3.34
C LYS A 43 -17.62 -0.62 2.74
N SER A 44 -17.11 0.29 3.58
CA SER A 44 -16.22 1.37 3.13
C SER A 44 -14.93 0.82 2.55
N ALA A 45 -14.34 -0.19 3.20
CA ALA A 45 -13.14 -0.83 2.72
C ALA A 45 -13.38 -1.55 1.39
N LYS A 46 -14.51 -2.23 1.26
CA LYS A 46 -14.87 -2.93 0.04
C LYS A 46 -15.05 -1.97 -1.13
N TYR A 47 -15.72 -0.86 -0.89
CA TYR A 47 -15.91 0.17 -1.92
C TYR A 47 -14.56 0.72 -2.40
N ARG A 48 -13.69 1.08 -1.46
CA ARG A 48 -12.37 1.62 -1.80
C ARG A 48 -11.52 0.59 -2.53
N LEU A 49 -11.57 -0.66 -2.08
CA LEU A 49 -10.80 -1.72 -2.73
C LEU A 49 -11.25 -1.95 -4.17
N GLN A 50 -12.55 -1.87 -4.44
CA GLN A 50 -13.06 -1.98 -5.80
C GLN A 50 -12.48 -0.88 -6.70
N ASN A 51 -12.35 0.33 -6.18
CA ASN A 51 -11.73 1.43 -6.91
C ASN A 51 -10.24 1.15 -7.17
N ILE A 52 -9.53 0.62 -6.19
CA ILE A 52 -8.13 0.25 -6.34
C ILE A 52 -7.96 -0.81 -7.43
N LEU A 53 -8.83 -1.82 -7.45
CA LEU A 53 -8.78 -2.88 -8.45
C LEU A 53 -9.01 -2.34 -9.86
N MET A 54 -9.85 -1.31 -9.99
CA MET A 54 -10.14 -0.69 -11.26
C MET A 54 -8.99 0.21 -11.75
N LEU A 55 -8.41 1.00 -10.85
CA LEU A 55 -7.41 2.01 -11.18
C LEU A 55 -5.97 1.50 -11.19
N HIS A 56 -5.71 0.40 -10.48
CA HIS A 56 -4.37 -0.19 -10.35
C HIS A 56 -3.33 0.81 -9.87
N ASP A 57 -3.71 1.67 -8.92
CA ASP A 57 -2.85 2.74 -8.42
C ASP A 57 -2.25 2.44 -7.04
N TYR A 58 -2.68 1.36 -6.39
CA TYR A 58 -2.17 0.92 -5.10
C TYR A 58 -1.70 -0.52 -5.18
N TYR A 59 -0.65 -0.83 -4.43
CA TYR A 59 -0.06 -2.17 -4.38
C TYR A 59 0.04 -2.64 -2.94
N ALA A 60 -0.19 -3.91 -2.72
CA ALA A 60 -0.16 -4.52 -1.39
C ALA A 60 1.27 -4.88 -1.00
N ILE A 61 1.64 -4.59 0.23
CA ILE A 61 2.89 -5.07 0.83
C ILE A 61 2.54 -6.24 1.73
N THR A 62 3.07 -7.40 1.43
CA THR A 62 2.79 -8.62 2.19
C THR A 62 4.07 -9.27 2.69
N LEU A 63 3.97 -10.00 3.80
CA LEU A 63 5.07 -10.81 4.31
C LEU A 63 5.23 -12.05 3.43
N LYS A 64 6.45 -12.32 2.99
CA LYS A 64 6.76 -13.43 2.12
C LYS A 64 6.43 -14.79 2.75
N ASN A 65 6.69 -14.91 4.05
CA ASN A 65 6.53 -16.18 4.76
C ASN A 65 5.08 -16.56 5.04
N THR A 66 4.21 -15.58 5.24
CA THR A 66 2.84 -15.83 5.68
C THR A 66 1.77 -15.34 4.72
N GLY A 67 2.13 -14.41 3.82
CA GLY A 67 1.17 -13.74 2.96
C GLY A 67 0.38 -12.64 3.66
N GLU A 68 0.67 -12.35 4.93
CA GLU A 68 -0.04 -11.32 5.68
C GLU A 68 0.14 -9.96 5.05
N LEU A 69 -0.98 -9.24 4.85
CA LEU A 69 -0.98 -7.87 4.36
C LEU A 69 -0.54 -6.94 5.49
N ILE A 70 0.57 -6.25 5.31
CA ILE A 70 1.14 -5.37 6.34
C ILE A 70 1.17 -3.90 5.94
N GLY A 71 0.85 -3.58 4.70
CA GLY A 71 0.86 -2.20 4.26
C GLY A 71 0.52 -2.05 2.79
N ASP A 72 0.68 -0.83 2.29
CA ASP A 72 0.45 -0.55 0.88
C ASP A 72 1.40 0.53 0.36
N LEU A 73 1.54 0.56 -0.96
CA LEU A 73 2.29 1.56 -1.70
C LEU A 73 1.40 2.13 -2.79
N ASN A 74 1.54 3.41 -3.07
CA ASN A 74 0.88 4.01 -4.22
C ASN A 74 1.82 4.98 -4.92
N PHE A 75 1.59 5.14 -6.21
CA PHE A 75 2.38 6.01 -7.06
C PHE A 75 1.44 6.73 -8.02
N TYR A 76 1.60 8.03 -8.14
CA TYR A 76 0.86 8.80 -9.14
C TYR A 76 1.63 10.05 -9.54
N THR A 77 1.36 10.53 -10.76
CA THR A 77 1.91 11.78 -11.24
C THR A 77 1.00 12.93 -10.82
N ASP A 78 1.60 14.12 -10.63
CA ASP A 78 0.85 15.29 -10.25
C ASP A 78 0.21 15.89 -11.51
N PRO A 79 -1.13 15.81 -11.66
CA PRO A 79 -1.79 16.33 -12.87
C PRO A 79 -1.80 17.85 -12.94
N ILE A 80 -1.61 18.55 -11.81
CA ILE A 80 -1.63 20.00 -11.75
C ILE A 80 -0.33 20.58 -12.33
N ARG A 81 0.79 20.01 -11.94
CA ARG A 81 2.10 20.50 -12.36
C ARG A 81 2.45 20.11 -13.79
N LYS A 82 1.86 19.04 -14.31
CA LYS A 82 2.13 18.51 -15.65
C LYS A 82 3.61 18.26 -15.92
N ALA A 83 4.41 18.18 -14.89
CA ALA A 83 5.83 17.89 -15.04
C ALA A 83 6.01 16.38 -15.18
N THR A 84 6.68 15.97 -16.25
CA THR A 84 6.87 14.56 -16.56
C THR A 84 7.79 13.85 -15.59
N ASP A 85 8.58 14.61 -14.83
CA ASP A 85 9.51 14.12 -13.83
C ASP A 85 8.99 14.24 -12.39
N SER A 86 7.80 14.83 -12.21
CA SER A 86 7.16 14.94 -10.89
C SER A 86 6.26 13.77 -10.63
N PHE A 87 6.45 13.13 -9.50
CA PHE A 87 5.56 12.05 -9.06
C PHE A 87 5.41 12.10 -7.55
N GLN A 88 4.33 11.51 -7.05
CA GLN A 88 4.13 11.33 -5.62
C GLN A 88 4.11 9.85 -5.29
N LEU A 89 4.79 9.52 -4.21
CA LEU A 89 4.87 8.17 -3.70
C LEU A 89 4.28 8.16 -2.30
N GLY A 90 3.19 7.41 -2.12
CA GLY A 90 2.58 7.24 -0.81
C GLY A 90 2.83 5.84 -0.30
N PHE A 91 2.86 5.69 1.02
CA PHE A 91 3.03 4.38 1.62
C PHE A 91 2.42 4.35 3.02
N THR A 92 1.96 3.18 3.42
CA THR A 92 1.46 2.93 4.76
C THR A 92 1.99 1.57 5.20
N LEU A 93 2.43 1.47 6.45
CA LEU A 93 2.90 0.23 7.03
C LEU A 93 2.27 0.08 8.41
N ASP A 94 1.73 -1.10 8.70
CA ASP A 94 1.12 -1.36 10.00
C ASP A 94 2.15 -1.22 11.12
N ILE A 95 1.71 -0.68 12.24
CA ILE A 95 2.57 -0.25 13.35
C ILE A 95 3.51 -1.34 13.87
N PRO A 96 3.08 -2.60 14.03
CA PRO A 96 4.00 -3.65 14.51
C PRO A 96 5.22 -3.87 13.65
N PHE A 97 5.20 -3.36 12.41
CA PHE A 97 6.28 -3.56 11.45
C PHE A 97 7.18 -2.35 11.28
N TRP A 98 6.92 -1.27 12.06
CA TRP A 98 7.76 -0.08 12.04
C TRP A 98 9.14 -0.37 12.65
N HIS A 99 10.13 0.42 12.25
CA HIS A 99 11.50 0.37 12.79
C HIS A 99 12.23 -0.96 12.58
N LYS A 100 11.80 -1.72 11.57
CA LYS A 100 12.41 -3.02 11.23
C LYS A 100 12.99 -3.06 9.83
N GLY A 101 12.99 -1.91 9.15
CA GLY A 101 13.57 -1.81 7.81
C GLY A 101 12.65 -2.29 6.68
N PHE A 102 11.40 -2.63 6.95
CA PHE A 102 10.50 -3.16 5.93
C PHE A 102 10.21 -2.13 4.83
N MET A 103 9.93 -0.87 5.21
CA MET A 103 9.60 0.13 4.20
C MET A 103 10.80 0.45 3.32
N SER A 104 12.00 0.57 3.89
CA SER A 104 13.22 0.76 3.11
C SER A 104 13.45 -0.40 2.14
N GLU A 105 13.22 -1.62 2.60
CA GLU A 105 13.35 -2.81 1.77
C GLU A 105 12.36 -2.78 0.60
N ALA A 106 11.10 -2.43 0.87
CA ALA A 106 10.05 -2.32 -0.15
C ALA A 106 10.41 -1.26 -1.18
N LEU A 107 10.82 -0.08 -0.74
CA LEU A 107 11.11 1.04 -1.63
C LEU A 107 12.34 0.80 -2.51
N ARG A 108 13.35 0.12 -1.99
CA ARG A 108 14.55 -0.21 -2.79
C ARG A 108 14.22 -1.10 -3.99
N THR A 109 13.15 -1.87 -3.92
CA THR A 109 12.71 -2.70 -5.03
C THR A 109 11.66 -2.01 -5.89
N PHE A 110 10.75 -1.28 -5.24
CA PHE A 110 9.63 -0.63 -5.92
C PHE A 110 10.07 0.54 -6.79
N ILE A 111 10.96 1.39 -6.29
CA ILE A 111 11.38 2.60 -7.01
C ILE A 111 12.07 2.25 -8.35
N PRO A 112 13.05 1.34 -8.39
CA PRO A 112 13.63 0.95 -9.68
C PRO A 112 12.60 0.36 -10.65
N TYR A 113 11.61 -0.35 -10.15
CA TYR A 113 10.53 -0.90 -10.97
C TYR A 113 9.77 0.20 -11.70
N LEU A 114 9.51 1.34 -11.02
CA LEU A 114 8.75 2.45 -11.60
C LEU A 114 9.48 3.13 -12.76
N PHE A 115 10.80 3.05 -12.81
CA PHE A 115 11.59 3.75 -13.80
C PHE A 115 12.20 2.83 -14.88
N ASN A 116 11.76 1.60 -14.91
CA ASN A 116 12.21 0.67 -15.96
C ASN A 116 11.21 0.57 -17.11
#